data_25fc3fcdf958182e63ea4519a1fa8017
#
_entry.id   25fc3fcdf958182e63ea4519a1fa8017
#
_cell.length_a   1.000
_cell.length_b   1.000
_cell.length_c   1.000
_cell.angle_alpha   90.00
_cell.angle_beta   90.00
_cell.angle_gamma   90.00
#
_symmetry.space_group_name_H-M   'P 1'
#
loop_
_entity.id
_entity.type
_entity.pdbx_description
1 polymer ?
#
loop_
_entity_poly.entity_id
_entity_poly.type
_entity_poly.pdbx_seq_one_letter_code
_entity_poly.pdbx_strand_id
1 'polypeptide(L)'
;MIMKKKFFRIAMTIAMLVVVQGAMAQPDLVKVTFSGTAPNIKDFAQSYARNEEADDFFIQFANEVKAGSHKFVNTETVCDIPNGFASYDLESGEDGSLERIEMCYWNCANKKEKIVGINRLYLQGESIDESYVIFYRYNNAKREMRRINPPFSKEIDPIDWTKPGRTSKERIEYARSVGNEDANGWAPIYTLPRVGKNISVRIADGEQLPLAERQNYIYEWNGNGFTLKKID
;
A
#
# COMPACT_ATOMS: atom_id res chain seq x y z
N MET A 1 -22.92 17.39 29.70
CA MET A 1 -23.29 17.03 28.33
C MET A 1 -22.07 16.75 27.42
N ILE A 2 -20.86 16.79 27.94
CA ILE A 2 -19.59 16.61 27.21
C ILE A 2 -19.11 15.14 27.19
N MET A 3 -19.43 14.33 28.20
CA MET A 3 -18.99 12.92 28.31
C MET A 3 -19.62 11.97 27.28
N LYS A 4 -20.83 12.21 26.78
CA LYS A 4 -21.49 11.31 25.79
C LYS A 4 -20.86 11.34 24.39
N LYS A 5 -20.18 12.43 24.01
CA LYS A 5 -19.51 12.54 22.70
C LYS A 5 -18.18 11.79 22.62
N LYS A 6 -17.47 11.65 23.74
CA LYS A 6 -16.20 10.90 23.79
C LYS A 6 -16.43 9.38 23.65
N PHE A 7 -17.46 8.85 24.30
CA PHE A 7 -17.80 7.42 24.19
C PHE A 7 -18.22 6.99 22.81
N PHE A 8 -18.92 7.87 22.07
CA PHE A 8 -19.36 7.55 20.71
C PHE A 8 -18.19 7.49 19.71
N ARG A 9 -17.19 8.34 19.86
CA ARG A 9 -15.99 8.31 19.01
C ARG A 9 -15.11 7.08 19.26
N ILE A 10 -14.92 6.68 20.50
CA ILE A 10 -14.17 5.47 20.86
C ILE A 10 -14.87 4.20 20.36
N ALA A 11 -16.19 4.12 20.47
CA ALA A 11 -16.95 2.99 19.92
C ALA A 11 -16.89 2.91 18.38
N MET A 12 -16.87 4.06 17.70
CA MET A 12 -16.76 4.11 16.25
C MET A 12 -15.36 3.73 15.75
N THR A 13 -14.31 4.15 16.45
CA THR A 13 -12.92 3.78 16.12
C THR A 13 -12.66 2.28 16.35
N ILE A 14 -13.20 1.69 17.42
CA ILE A 14 -13.10 0.25 17.68
C ILE A 14 -13.94 -0.55 16.66
N ALA A 15 -15.11 -0.06 16.25
CA ALA A 15 -15.94 -0.71 15.23
C ALA A 15 -15.27 -0.67 13.85
N MET A 16 -14.59 0.42 13.48
CA MET A 16 -13.82 0.49 12.22
C MET A 16 -12.61 -0.45 12.24
N LEU A 17 -11.87 -0.56 13.37
CA LEU A 17 -10.74 -1.49 13.47
C LEU A 17 -11.18 -2.96 13.32
N VAL A 18 -12.36 -3.32 13.81
CA VAL A 18 -12.90 -4.69 13.71
C VAL A 18 -13.43 -4.99 12.30
N VAL A 19 -13.97 -3.99 11.59
CA VAL A 19 -14.47 -4.16 10.22
C VAL A 19 -13.33 -4.29 9.22
N VAL A 20 -12.20 -3.58 9.43
CA VAL A 20 -11.04 -3.64 8.52
C VAL A 20 -10.27 -4.95 8.66
N GLN A 21 -10.23 -5.59 9.84
CA GLN A 21 -9.59 -6.90 10.00
C GLN A 21 -10.39 -8.07 9.40
N GLY A 22 -11.68 -7.90 9.12
CA GLY A 22 -12.52 -8.95 8.52
C GLY A 22 -12.62 -8.93 6.98
N ALA A 23 -12.13 -7.89 6.32
CA ALA A 23 -12.45 -7.61 4.92
C ALA A 23 -11.38 -7.99 3.89
N MET A 24 -10.23 -8.52 4.30
CA MET A 24 -9.16 -8.86 3.36
C MET A 24 -8.64 -10.28 3.61
N ALA A 25 -9.47 -11.28 3.35
CA ALA A 25 -8.96 -12.62 3.12
C ALA A 25 -8.02 -12.55 1.89
N GLN A 26 -6.71 -12.61 2.15
CA GLN A 26 -5.69 -12.48 1.12
C GLN A 26 -5.05 -13.85 0.92
N PRO A 27 -5.03 -14.35 -0.31
CA PRO A 27 -4.53 -15.70 -0.56
C PRO A 27 -3.05 -15.83 -0.17
N ASP A 28 -2.74 -16.89 0.57
CA ASP A 28 -1.35 -17.23 0.87
C ASP A 28 -0.59 -17.76 -0.34
N LEU A 29 -1.32 -18.35 -1.29
CA LEU A 29 -0.76 -18.95 -2.49
C LEU A 29 -1.64 -18.66 -3.71
N VAL A 30 -1.02 -18.12 -4.75
CA VAL A 30 -1.66 -17.88 -6.04
C VAL A 30 -0.90 -18.59 -7.15
N LYS A 31 -1.59 -19.42 -7.93
CA LYS A 31 -1.07 -20.01 -9.17
C LYS A 31 -1.09 -18.96 -10.27
N VAL A 32 0.04 -18.73 -10.92
CA VAL A 32 0.18 -17.72 -11.97
C VAL A 32 0.11 -18.39 -13.34
N THR A 33 -0.90 -18.00 -14.11
CA THR A 33 -1.10 -18.50 -15.49
C THR A 33 -0.78 -17.39 -16.48
N PHE A 34 0.03 -17.70 -17.48
CA PHE A 34 0.43 -16.78 -18.53
C PHE A 34 0.78 -17.52 -19.83
N SER A 35 0.67 -16.82 -20.95
CA SER A 35 1.19 -17.26 -22.24
C SER A 35 2.53 -16.56 -22.50
N GLY A 36 3.51 -17.27 -23.03
CA GLY A 36 4.85 -16.71 -23.31
C GLY A 36 5.92 -17.20 -22.35
N THR A 37 7.06 -16.50 -22.31
CA THR A 37 8.26 -16.93 -21.58
C THR A 37 8.30 -16.48 -20.11
N ALA A 38 7.61 -15.39 -19.79
CA ALA A 38 7.55 -14.84 -18.43
C ALA A 38 6.24 -14.06 -18.23
N PRO A 39 5.71 -14.05 -16.99
CA PRO A 39 4.52 -13.28 -16.68
C PRO A 39 4.81 -11.78 -16.66
N ASN A 40 3.83 -11.00 -17.07
CA ASN A 40 3.77 -9.56 -16.97
C ASN A 40 2.73 -9.12 -15.92
N ILE A 41 2.52 -7.82 -15.75
CA ILE A 41 1.63 -7.27 -14.72
C ILE A 41 0.16 -7.71 -14.91
N LYS A 42 -0.32 -7.85 -16.15
CA LYS A 42 -1.67 -8.34 -16.42
C LYS A 42 -1.85 -9.79 -15.95
N ASP A 43 -0.83 -10.62 -16.16
CA ASP A 43 -0.86 -12.04 -15.76
C ASP A 43 -0.93 -12.18 -14.24
N PHE A 44 -0.19 -11.33 -13.50
CA PHE A 44 -0.26 -11.30 -12.04
C PHE A 44 -1.62 -10.84 -11.55
N ALA A 45 -2.15 -9.73 -12.05
CA ALA A 45 -3.46 -9.22 -11.68
C ALA A 45 -4.57 -10.24 -11.96
N GLN A 46 -4.59 -10.82 -13.17
CA GLN A 46 -5.58 -11.82 -13.56
C GLN A 46 -5.47 -13.10 -12.72
N SER A 47 -4.27 -13.52 -12.37
CA SER A 47 -4.06 -14.73 -11.58
C SER A 47 -4.51 -14.53 -10.13
N TYR A 48 -4.27 -13.37 -9.55
CA TYR A 48 -4.75 -13.02 -8.22
C TYR A 48 -6.28 -12.99 -8.17
N ALA A 49 -6.93 -12.33 -9.12
CA ALA A 49 -8.38 -12.20 -9.20
C ALA A 49 -9.14 -13.53 -9.39
N ARG A 50 -8.47 -14.58 -9.84
CA ARG A 50 -9.06 -15.93 -9.94
C ARG A 50 -9.04 -16.71 -8.63
N ASN A 51 -8.41 -16.18 -7.61
CA ASN A 51 -8.40 -16.80 -6.30
C ASN A 51 -9.75 -16.53 -5.61
N GLU A 52 -10.29 -17.54 -4.93
CA GLU A 52 -11.59 -17.44 -4.24
C GLU A 52 -11.59 -16.40 -3.10
N GLU A 53 -10.42 -16.02 -2.63
CA GLU A 53 -10.25 -15.01 -1.58
C GLU A 53 -10.08 -13.57 -2.13
N ALA A 54 -10.08 -13.38 -3.45
CA ALA A 54 -10.02 -12.04 -4.04
C ALA A 54 -11.37 -11.32 -3.87
N ASP A 55 -11.33 -10.10 -3.37
CA ASP A 55 -12.51 -9.25 -3.26
C ASP A 55 -12.99 -8.70 -4.62
N ASP A 56 -14.23 -8.22 -4.66
CA ASP A 56 -14.86 -7.72 -5.90
C ASP A 56 -14.09 -6.54 -6.49
N PHE A 57 -13.53 -5.66 -5.67
CA PHE A 57 -12.76 -4.52 -6.15
C PHE A 57 -11.47 -4.97 -6.84
N PHE A 58 -10.80 -6.00 -6.31
CA PHE A 58 -9.63 -6.55 -6.97
C PHE A 58 -9.98 -7.29 -8.27
N ILE A 59 -11.13 -7.98 -8.31
CA ILE A 59 -11.63 -8.62 -9.54
C ILE A 59 -11.89 -7.56 -10.60
N GLN A 60 -12.48 -6.42 -10.23
CA GLN A 60 -12.71 -5.30 -11.13
C GLN A 60 -11.39 -4.71 -11.62
N PHE A 61 -10.44 -4.40 -10.71
CA PHE A 61 -9.09 -3.96 -11.07
C PHE A 61 -8.45 -4.87 -12.13
N ALA A 62 -8.49 -6.18 -11.93
CA ALA A 62 -7.86 -7.12 -12.85
C ALA A 62 -8.54 -7.10 -14.25
N ASN A 63 -9.87 -6.97 -14.29
CA ASN A 63 -10.61 -6.86 -15.56
C ASN A 63 -10.25 -5.58 -16.32
N GLU A 64 -10.16 -4.45 -15.62
CA GLU A 64 -9.79 -3.16 -16.20
C GLU A 64 -8.33 -3.17 -16.70
N VAL A 65 -7.41 -3.72 -15.91
CA VAL A 65 -6.00 -3.90 -16.31
C VAL A 65 -5.87 -4.80 -17.53
N LYS A 66 -6.72 -5.83 -17.66
CA LYS A 66 -6.77 -6.69 -18.85
C LYS A 66 -7.16 -5.90 -20.10
N ALA A 67 -8.14 -5.00 -19.98
CA ALA A 67 -8.57 -4.13 -21.07
C ALA A 67 -7.47 -3.15 -21.50
N GLY A 68 -6.63 -2.71 -20.58
CA GLY A 68 -5.52 -1.79 -20.83
C GLY A 68 -5.77 -0.41 -20.20
N SER A 69 -4.85 0.53 -20.44
CA SER A 69 -4.97 1.88 -19.86
C SER A 69 -6.14 2.65 -20.50
N HIS A 70 -6.99 3.22 -19.65
CA HIS A 70 -8.11 4.07 -20.06
C HIS A 70 -8.56 4.97 -18.90
N LYS A 71 -9.35 5.99 -19.23
CA LYS A 71 -9.92 6.92 -18.25
C LYS A 71 -11.37 7.21 -18.62
N PHE A 72 -12.24 7.06 -17.62
CA PHE A 72 -13.65 7.47 -17.67
C PHE A 72 -13.93 8.54 -16.60
N VAL A 73 -15.18 8.96 -16.47
CA VAL A 73 -15.55 10.03 -15.53
C VAL A 73 -15.16 9.71 -14.09
N ASN A 74 -15.40 8.48 -13.65
CA ASN A 74 -15.22 8.06 -12.25
C ASN A 74 -14.16 6.95 -12.09
N THR A 75 -13.44 6.63 -13.14
CA THR A 75 -12.43 5.56 -13.08
C THR A 75 -11.22 5.91 -13.91
N GLU A 76 -10.04 5.55 -13.43
CA GLU A 76 -8.80 5.62 -14.19
C GLU A 76 -8.01 4.33 -14.07
N THR A 77 -7.64 3.75 -15.20
CA THR A 77 -6.82 2.54 -15.26
C THR A 77 -5.49 2.85 -15.93
N VAL A 78 -4.42 2.48 -15.27
CA VAL A 78 -3.07 2.48 -15.83
C VAL A 78 -2.59 1.04 -15.96
N CYS A 79 -2.12 0.67 -17.13
CA CYS A 79 -1.49 -0.63 -17.38
C CYS A 79 -0.17 -0.41 -18.12
N ASP A 80 0.93 -0.37 -17.38
CA ASP A 80 2.28 -0.09 -17.87
C ASP A 80 3.11 -1.38 -17.86
N ILE A 81 2.90 -2.22 -18.90
CA ILE A 81 3.58 -3.51 -19.04
C ILE A 81 5.10 -3.37 -19.06
N PRO A 82 5.71 -2.42 -19.80
CA PRO A 82 7.16 -2.25 -19.81
C PRO A 82 7.77 -2.01 -18.44
N ASN A 83 7.09 -1.23 -17.59
CA ASN A 83 7.55 -0.92 -16.24
C ASN A 83 7.03 -1.93 -15.19
N GLY A 84 6.16 -2.86 -15.58
CA GLY A 84 5.61 -3.86 -14.67
C GLY A 84 4.69 -3.27 -13.61
N PHE A 85 3.91 -2.23 -13.96
CA PHE A 85 3.02 -1.51 -13.07
C PHE A 85 1.58 -1.50 -13.61
N ALA A 86 0.63 -1.57 -12.70
CA ALA A 86 -0.77 -1.28 -13.00
C ALA A 86 -1.43 -0.57 -11.81
N SER A 87 -2.39 0.30 -12.09
CA SER A 87 -3.28 0.86 -11.07
C SER A 87 -4.71 0.98 -11.59
N TYR A 88 -5.64 1.04 -10.66
CA TYR A 88 -7.04 1.27 -10.92
C TYR A 88 -7.62 2.16 -9.83
N ASP A 89 -8.25 3.25 -10.25
CA ASP A 89 -8.92 4.21 -9.40
C ASP A 89 -10.43 4.07 -9.59
N LEU A 90 -11.16 3.97 -8.49
CA LEU A 90 -12.61 3.96 -8.46
C LEU A 90 -13.11 5.02 -7.48
N GLU A 91 -13.83 6.02 -7.97
CA GLU A 91 -14.59 6.91 -7.09
C GLU A 91 -15.68 6.12 -6.38
N SER A 92 -15.65 6.14 -5.05
CA SER A 92 -16.61 5.50 -4.19
C SER A 92 -17.32 6.56 -3.36
N GLY A 93 -18.61 6.79 -3.65
CA GLY A 93 -19.46 7.64 -2.85
C GLY A 93 -19.66 9.07 -3.36
N GLU A 94 -20.67 9.74 -2.75
CA GLU A 94 -21.07 11.12 -3.07
C GLU A 94 -20.10 12.16 -2.49
N ASP A 95 -19.21 11.76 -1.58
CA ASP A 95 -18.25 12.62 -0.89
C ASP A 95 -16.91 12.78 -1.64
N GLY A 96 -16.78 12.15 -2.82
CA GLY A 96 -15.56 12.16 -3.62
C GLY A 96 -14.45 11.30 -3.05
N SER A 97 -14.79 10.33 -2.20
CA SER A 97 -13.83 9.32 -1.76
C SER A 97 -13.43 8.43 -2.94
N LEU A 98 -12.17 7.98 -2.93
CA LEU A 98 -11.59 7.18 -4.00
C LEU A 98 -10.85 6.01 -3.39
N GLU A 99 -11.09 4.83 -3.94
CA GLU A 99 -10.24 3.68 -3.72
C GLU A 99 -9.29 3.49 -4.89
N ARG A 100 -8.03 3.17 -4.58
CA ARG A 100 -7.01 2.85 -5.57
C ARG A 100 -6.36 1.52 -5.24
N ILE A 101 -6.17 0.68 -6.26
CA ILE A 101 -5.26 -0.45 -6.21
C ILE A 101 -4.05 -0.13 -7.08
N GLU A 102 -2.85 -0.32 -6.52
CA GLU A 102 -1.60 -0.34 -7.26
C GLU A 102 -1.00 -1.74 -7.20
N MET A 103 -0.47 -2.22 -8.31
CA MET A 103 0.31 -3.45 -8.38
C MET A 103 1.57 -3.23 -9.18
N CYS A 104 2.71 -3.68 -8.67
CA CYS A 104 3.94 -3.71 -9.45
C CYS A 104 4.79 -4.93 -9.10
N TYR A 105 5.84 -5.18 -9.89
CA TYR A 105 6.80 -6.24 -9.56
C TYR A 105 8.24 -5.84 -9.81
N TRP A 106 9.13 -6.45 -9.03
CA TRP A 106 10.58 -6.31 -9.12
C TRP A 106 11.21 -7.63 -9.49
N ASN A 107 12.08 -7.63 -10.48
CA ASN A 107 12.87 -8.81 -10.83
C ASN A 107 13.99 -8.98 -9.80
N CYS A 108 14.05 -10.15 -9.15
CA CYS A 108 15.12 -10.47 -8.23
C CYS A 108 16.46 -10.68 -8.97
N ALA A 109 17.57 -10.44 -8.28
CA ALA A 109 18.92 -10.56 -8.82
C ALA A 109 19.23 -11.99 -9.35
N ASN A 110 18.61 -13.02 -8.77
CA ASN A 110 18.74 -14.40 -9.21
C ASN A 110 18.03 -14.69 -10.54
N LYS A 111 17.24 -13.75 -11.10
CA LYS A 111 16.44 -13.86 -12.33
C LYS A 111 15.42 -15.01 -12.36
N LYS A 112 15.28 -15.73 -11.25
CA LYS A 112 14.34 -16.87 -11.10
C LYS A 112 13.08 -16.51 -10.35
N GLU A 113 13.09 -15.36 -9.68
CA GLU A 113 12.02 -14.92 -8.82
C GLU A 113 11.68 -13.44 -9.09
N LYS A 114 10.48 -13.06 -8.66
CA LYS A 114 10.06 -11.66 -8.62
C LYS A 114 9.42 -11.39 -7.25
N ILE A 115 9.54 -10.17 -6.76
CA ILE A 115 8.68 -9.66 -5.70
C ILE A 115 7.50 -8.98 -6.40
N VAL A 116 6.28 -9.27 -5.98
CA VAL A 116 5.06 -8.60 -6.43
C VAL A 116 4.50 -7.85 -5.23
N GLY A 117 4.30 -6.55 -5.38
CA GLY A 117 3.67 -5.68 -4.39
C GLY A 117 2.27 -5.32 -4.85
N ILE A 118 1.32 -5.35 -3.92
CA ILE A 118 -0.06 -4.89 -4.10
C ILE A 118 -0.32 -3.88 -3.00
N ASN A 119 -0.78 -2.69 -3.37
CA ASN A 119 -1.10 -1.62 -2.44
C ASN A 119 -2.54 -1.18 -2.67
N ARG A 120 -3.31 -1.09 -1.60
CA ARG A 120 -4.66 -0.53 -1.61
C ARG A 120 -4.62 0.79 -0.87
N LEU A 121 -5.14 1.82 -1.49
CA LEU A 121 -5.13 3.18 -0.99
C LEU A 121 -6.57 3.68 -0.86
N TYR A 122 -6.84 4.41 0.21
CA TYR A 122 -8.08 5.13 0.41
C TYR A 122 -7.77 6.63 0.39
N LEU A 123 -8.45 7.35 -0.49
CA LEU A 123 -8.24 8.77 -0.70
C LEU A 123 -9.53 9.54 -0.44
N GLN A 124 -9.39 10.74 0.12
CA GLN A 124 -10.46 11.72 0.18
C GLN A 124 -10.00 12.98 -0.56
N GLY A 125 -10.57 13.20 -1.74
CA GLY A 125 -10.04 14.17 -2.70
C GLY A 125 -8.61 13.80 -3.12
N GLU A 126 -7.65 14.71 -2.89
CA GLU A 126 -6.22 14.48 -3.17
C GLU A 126 -5.45 13.88 -1.99
N SER A 127 -6.07 13.83 -0.79
CA SER A 127 -5.44 13.29 0.42
C SER A 127 -5.48 11.78 0.43
N ILE A 128 -4.36 11.15 0.78
CA ILE A 128 -4.31 9.71 1.04
C ILE A 128 -4.41 9.50 2.55
N ASP A 129 -5.48 8.82 2.97
CA ASP A 129 -5.77 8.62 4.39
C ASP A 129 -5.22 7.28 4.90
N GLU A 130 -5.28 6.23 4.06
CA GLU A 130 -4.83 4.89 4.43
C GLU A 130 -4.13 4.19 3.27
N SER A 131 -3.23 3.28 3.61
CA SER A 131 -2.49 2.44 2.68
C SER A 131 -2.23 1.06 3.25
N TYR A 132 -2.54 0.02 2.48
CA TYR A 132 -2.28 -1.38 2.84
C TYR A 132 -1.44 -2.04 1.78
N VAL A 133 -0.18 -2.28 2.08
CA VAL A 133 0.73 -2.95 1.14
C VAL A 133 0.98 -4.40 1.56
N ILE A 134 0.84 -5.30 0.60
CA ILE A 134 1.17 -6.72 0.75
C ILE A 134 2.17 -7.15 -0.30
N PHE A 135 2.93 -8.18 0.03
CA PHE A 135 3.97 -8.68 -0.85
C PHE A 135 3.85 -10.18 -1.08
N TYR A 136 4.17 -10.57 -2.31
CA TYR A 136 4.29 -11.95 -2.73
C TYR A 136 5.66 -12.20 -3.33
N ARG A 137 6.17 -13.41 -3.16
CA ARG A 137 7.33 -13.91 -3.89
C ARG A 137 6.87 -14.87 -4.97
N TYR A 138 7.03 -14.46 -6.21
CA TYR A 138 6.76 -15.29 -7.37
C TYR A 138 8.00 -16.12 -7.72
N ASN A 139 7.79 -17.44 -7.99
CA ASN A 139 8.82 -18.36 -8.44
C ASN A 139 8.54 -18.81 -9.87
N ASN A 140 9.48 -18.57 -10.79
CA ASN A 140 9.31 -18.87 -12.22
C ASN A 140 9.12 -20.36 -12.49
N ALA A 141 9.85 -21.24 -11.79
CA ALA A 141 9.78 -22.68 -12.03
C ALA A 141 8.45 -23.30 -11.53
N LYS A 142 7.95 -22.81 -10.42
CA LYS A 142 6.70 -23.29 -9.82
C LYS A 142 5.46 -22.61 -10.41
N ARG A 143 5.63 -21.45 -11.04
CA ARG A 143 4.55 -20.55 -11.48
C ARG A 143 3.58 -20.22 -10.36
N GLU A 144 4.12 -19.93 -9.19
CA GLU A 144 3.37 -19.61 -7.97
C GLU A 144 3.89 -18.33 -7.36
N MET A 145 2.99 -17.51 -6.85
CA MET A 145 3.35 -16.44 -5.91
C MET A 145 2.82 -16.78 -4.53
N ARG A 146 3.71 -16.72 -3.54
CA ARG A 146 3.42 -16.96 -2.12
C ARG A 146 3.51 -15.66 -1.36
N ARG A 147 2.55 -15.43 -0.48
CA ARG A 147 2.58 -14.29 0.43
C ARG A 147 3.84 -14.35 1.28
N ILE A 148 4.46 -13.20 1.47
CA ILE A 148 5.63 -13.03 2.32
C ILE A 148 5.44 -11.82 3.23
N ASN A 149 6.17 -11.79 4.34
CA ASN A 149 6.32 -10.57 5.11
C ASN A 149 6.93 -9.48 4.24
N PRO A 150 6.65 -8.19 4.50
CA PRO A 150 7.26 -7.09 3.77
C PRO A 150 8.78 -7.29 3.69
N PRO A 151 9.37 -7.31 2.47
CA PRO A 151 10.80 -7.60 2.30
C PRO A 151 11.66 -6.36 2.59
N PHE A 152 11.33 -5.67 3.69
CA PHE A 152 12.00 -4.47 4.16
C PHE A 152 13.16 -4.82 5.09
N SER A 153 14.31 -4.15 4.94
CA SER A 153 15.47 -4.34 5.80
C SER A 153 15.21 -3.90 7.26
N LYS A 154 14.33 -2.95 7.41
CA LYS A 154 13.84 -2.40 8.68
C LYS A 154 12.47 -1.78 8.44
N GLU A 155 11.55 -1.98 9.37
CA GLU A 155 10.29 -1.23 9.43
C GLU A 155 10.55 0.19 9.96
N ILE A 156 9.70 1.14 9.59
CA ILE A 156 9.77 2.50 10.11
C ILE A 156 9.08 2.48 11.47
N ASP A 157 9.83 2.85 12.51
CA ASP A 157 9.25 3.04 13.83
C ASP A 157 8.22 4.18 13.76
N PRO A 158 7.00 3.99 14.28
CA PRO A 158 5.97 5.03 14.31
C PRO A 158 6.44 6.39 14.83
N ILE A 159 7.42 6.45 15.71
CA ILE A 159 8.00 7.69 16.22
C ILE A 159 9.08 8.30 15.33
N ASP A 160 9.57 7.56 14.32
CA ASP A 160 10.64 8.01 13.42
C ASP A 160 10.20 9.01 12.34
N TRP A 161 8.90 9.31 12.27
CA TRP A 161 8.34 10.24 11.27
C TRP A 161 8.69 11.71 11.49
N THR A 162 9.23 12.09 12.66
CA THR A 162 9.75 13.42 12.92
C THR A 162 11.19 13.56 12.46
N LYS A 163 11.56 14.75 11.97
CA LYS A 163 12.94 15.05 11.57
C LYS A 163 13.95 14.78 12.70
N PRO A 164 15.21 14.44 12.36
CA PRO A 164 16.26 14.15 13.33
C PRO A 164 16.50 15.31 14.31
N GLY A 165 17.07 14.98 15.47
CA GLY A 165 17.45 15.95 16.50
C GLY A 165 16.69 15.79 17.81
N ARG A 166 15.67 14.95 17.85
CA ARG A 166 14.93 14.61 19.08
C ARG A 166 15.29 13.22 19.58
N THR A 167 15.43 13.06 20.87
CA THR A 167 15.48 11.73 21.52
C THR A 167 14.14 11.02 21.40
N SER A 168 14.11 9.70 21.57
CA SER A 168 12.85 8.93 21.53
C SER A 168 11.81 9.50 22.50
N LYS A 169 12.23 9.94 23.70
CA LYS A 169 11.34 10.55 24.69
C LYS A 169 10.74 11.86 24.17
N GLU A 170 11.56 12.75 23.62
CA GLU A 170 11.11 14.02 23.04
C GLU A 170 10.18 13.83 21.86
N ARG A 171 10.40 12.80 21.03
CA ARG A 171 9.51 12.45 19.92
C ARG A 171 8.13 11.98 20.40
N ILE A 172 8.09 11.16 21.44
CA ILE A 172 6.84 10.72 22.06
C ILE A 172 6.08 11.90 22.67
N GLU A 173 6.77 12.77 23.40
CA GLU A 173 6.16 13.97 24.00
C GLU A 173 5.65 14.91 22.90
N TYR A 174 6.40 15.06 21.82
CA TYR A 174 5.98 15.86 20.67
C TYR A 174 4.77 15.25 19.96
N ALA A 175 4.76 13.95 19.70
CA ALA A 175 3.62 13.27 19.08
C ALA A 175 2.33 13.51 19.88
N ARG A 176 2.41 13.40 21.21
CA ARG A 176 1.29 13.69 22.10
C ARG A 176 0.85 15.16 22.04
N SER A 177 1.78 16.09 21.94
CA SER A 177 1.49 17.52 21.89
C SER A 177 0.77 17.95 20.61
N VAL A 178 0.93 17.19 19.52
CA VAL A 178 0.28 17.45 18.22
C VAL A 178 -0.97 16.57 17.98
N GLY A 179 -1.52 15.97 19.04
CA GLY A 179 -2.80 15.25 19.01
C GLY A 179 -2.71 13.75 18.84
N ASN A 180 -1.51 13.16 18.75
CA ASN A 180 -1.32 11.72 18.78
C ASN A 180 -1.17 11.25 20.25
N GLU A 181 -2.32 11.25 20.97
CA GLU A 181 -2.36 11.05 22.44
C GLU A 181 -1.73 9.73 22.87
N ASP A 182 -1.90 8.69 22.07
CA ASP A 182 -1.42 7.34 22.39
C ASP A 182 0.05 7.14 21.98
N ALA A 183 0.63 8.10 21.25
CA ALA A 183 1.95 7.99 20.63
C ALA A 183 2.14 6.68 19.81
N ASN A 184 1.01 6.12 19.32
CA ASN A 184 1.00 4.90 18.53
C ASN A 184 1.58 5.10 17.13
N GLY A 185 2.06 6.33 16.85
CA GLY A 185 2.66 6.72 15.61
C GLY A 185 1.65 7.08 14.54
N TRP A 186 2.19 7.42 13.40
CA TRP A 186 1.43 7.81 12.22
C TRP A 186 1.39 6.65 11.23
N ALA A 187 0.25 6.47 10.57
CA ALA A 187 0.09 5.44 9.57
C ALA A 187 1.00 5.72 8.36
N PRO A 188 1.79 4.74 7.90
CA PRO A 188 2.60 4.89 6.72
C PRO A 188 1.73 4.81 5.45
N ILE A 189 1.94 5.72 4.53
CA ILE A 189 1.40 5.67 3.18
C ILE A 189 2.51 5.21 2.23
N TYR A 190 2.29 4.08 1.59
CA TYR A 190 3.19 3.53 0.58
C TYR A 190 2.72 3.96 -0.81
N THR A 191 3.66 4.29 -1.68
CA THR A 191 3.41 4.51 -3.11
C THR A 191 4.31 3.59 -3.90
N LEU A 192 3.70 2.68 -4.66
CA LEU A 192 4.44 1.75 -5.51
C LEU A 192 4.97 2.46 -6.76
N PRO A 193 6.19 2.15 -7.22
CA PRO A 193 6.79 2.88 -8.33
C PRO A 193 6.19 2.44 -9.68
N ARG A 194 5.65 3.38 -10.43
CA ARG A 194 5.36 3.17 -11.86
C ARG A 194 6.65 3.21 -12.68
N VAL A 195 7.56 4.11 -12.33
CA VAL A 195 8.88 4.25 -12.96
C VAL A 195 9.95 4.14 -11.89
N GLY A 196 11.03 3.44 -12.18
CA GLY A 196 12.08 3.17 -11.19
C GLY A 196 11.80 1.91 -10.39
N LYS A 197 12.34 1.84 -9.17
CA LYS A 197 12.27 0.62 -8.33
C LYS A 197 12.03 0.89 -6.86
N ASN A 198 12.01 2.14 -6.44
CA ASN A 198 11.96 2.51 -5.04
C ASN A 198 10.51 2.76 -4.61
N ILE A 199 10.14 2.28 -3.42
CA ILE A 199 8.85 2.56 -2.81
C ILE A 199 8.99 3.84 -2.01
N SER A 200 8.16 4.85 -2.28
CA SER A 200 8.07 6.06 -1.46
C SER A 200 7.20 5.79 -0.25
N VAL A 201 7.59 6.33 0.89
CA VAL A 201 6.81 6.20 2.13
C VAL A 201 6.75 7.55 2.83
N ARG A 202 5.54 7.95 3.19
CA ARG A 202 5.24 9.18 3.94
C ARG A 202 4.13 8.90 4.95
N ILE A 203 3.85 9.84 5.82
CA ILE A 203 2.66 9.75 6.69
C ILE A 203 1.41 10.23 5.93
N ALA A 204 0.23 9.78 6.38
CA ALA A 204 -1.05 10.19 5.83
C ALA A 204 -1.21 11.73 5.86
N ASP A 205 -1.95 12.26 4.86
CA ASP A 205 -2.09 13.71 4.70
C ASP A 205 -2.93 14.34 5.83
N GLY A 206 -3.92 13.63 6.33
CA GLY A 206 -4.78 14.05 7.45
C GLY A 206 -4.10 14.12 8.82
N GLU A 207 -2.85 13.68 8.93
CA GLU A 207 -2.12 13.67 10.19
C GLU A 207 -1.67 15.07 10.63
N GLN A 208 -1.76 15.34 11.92
CA GLN A 208 -1.52 16.68 12.49
C GLN A 208 -0.04 17.07 12.59
N LEU A 209 0.88 16.28 12.04
CA LEU A 209 2.29 16.64 12.02
C LEU A 209 2.57 17.71 10.93
N PRO A 210 3.13 18.89 11.30
CA PRO A 210 3.47 19.92 10.31
C PRO A 210 4.39 19.40 9.21
N LEU A 211 4.12 19.74 7.95
CA LEU A 211 4.91 19.28 6.79
C LEU A 211 6.42 19.53 6.95
N ALA A 212 6.79 20.69 7.50
CA ALA A 212 8.19 21.04 7.73
C ALA A 212 8.92 20.09 8.71
N GLU A 213 8.18 19.36 9.53
CA GLU A 213 8.72 18.45 10.54
C GLU A 213 8.60 16.98 10.15
N ARG A 214 7.94 16.67 9.02
CA ARG A 214 7.80 15.31 8.53
C ARG A 214 9.13 14.79 7.97
N GLN A 215 9.49 13.57 8.36
CA GLN A 215 10.55 12.81 7.74
C GLN A 215 9.96 11.90 6.68
N ASN A 216 10.36 12.06 5.44
CA ASN A 216 9.99 11.14 4.36
C ASN A 216 11.04 10.04 4.23
N TYR A 217 10.61 8.90 3.71
CA TYR A 217 11.45 7.73 3.53
C TYR A 217 11.28 7.16 2.12
N ILE A 218 12.30 6.43 1.68
CA ILE A 218 12.21 5.52 0.55
C ILE A 218 12.70 4.14 0.97
N TYR A 219 12.09 3.13 0.41
CA TYR A 219 12.61 1.77 0.38
C TYR A 219 13.28 1.54 -0.96
N GLU A 220 14.61 1.54 -0.94
CA GLU A 220 15.46 1.39 -2.11
C GLU A 220 15.63 -0.09 -2.46
N TRP A 221 15.29 -0.45 -3.72
CA TRP A 221 15.41 -1.84 -4.17
C TRP A 221 16.87 -2.30 -4.27
N ASN A 222 17.20 -3.40 -3.61
CA ASN A 222 18.57 -3.95 -3.57
C ASN A 222 18.75 -5.27 -4.35
N GLY A 223 17.73 -5.71 -5.10
CA GLY A 223 17.77 -6.96 -5.87
C GLY A 223 17.09 -8.16 -5.22
N ASN A 224 16.77 -8.13 -3.93
CA ASN A 224 16.04 -9.20 -3.23
C ASN A 224 14.97 -8.68 -2.25
N GLY A 225 15.04 -7.41 -1.91
CA GLY A 225 14.17 -6.72 -1.00
C GLY A 225 14.50 -5.23 -1.02
N PHE A 226 14.19 -4.53 0.07
CA PHE A 226 14.31 -3.09 0.13
C PHE A 226 15.11 -2.62 1.34
N THR A 227 15.96 -1.65 1.12
CA THR A 227 16.74 -1.00 2.17
C THR A 227 16.13 0.36 2.49
N LEU A 228 15.80 0.59 3.75
CA LEU A 228 15.25 1.85 4.22
C LEU A 228 16.28 2.98 4.10
N LYS A 229 15.88 4.10 3.51
CA LYS A 229 16.63 5.36 3.42
C LYS A 229 15.76 6.52 3.87
N LYS A 230 16.38 7.50 4.53
CA LYS A 230 15.76 8.81 4.78
C LYS A 230 15.91 9.69 3.55
N ILE A 231 14.92 10.55 3.31
CA ILE A 231 14.99 11.61 2.31
C ILE A 231 15.07 12.93 3.09
N ASP A 232 16.11 13.70 2.83
CA ASP A 232 16.29 15.05 3.38
C ASP A 232 15.38 16.07 2.69
#